data_96454dea0db6b0077215109c61a68527
#
_entry.id   96454dea0db6b0077215109c61a68527
#
_cell.length_a   1.000
_cell.length_b   1.000
_cell.length_c   1.000
_cell.angle_alpha   90.00
_cell.angle_beta   90.00
_cell.angle_gamma   90.00
#
_symmetry.space_group_name_H-M   'P 1'
#
loop_
_entity.id
_entity.type
_entity.pdbx_description
1 polymer ?
#
loop_
_entity_poly.entity_id
_entity_poly.type
_entity_poly.pdbx_seq_one_letter_code
_entity_poly.pdbx_strand_id
1 'polypeptide(L)'
;MQLRPYRTQDCPALAGLFYDTVHTVNARDYTPPQLDAWADGHVDLAAWDRSLSEHHSLVAVWDGVIVGFGDMASDGYLDRLYVHKDYQGRGIATALCDALEQAAPGPYTTHASITARPFFEHRGYRVVREQQVERKGILLTNFVMQKD
;
A
#
# COMPACT_ATOMS: atom_id res chain seq x y z
N MET A 1 -16.59 -5.09 -8.96
CA MET A 1 -15.18 -4.75 -8.70
C MET A 1 -14.30 -5.66 -9.52
N GLN A 2 -13.29 -5.11 -10.16
CA GLN A 2 -12.38 -5.84 -11.03
C GLN A 2 -10.94 -5.57 -10.62
N LEU A 3 -10.11 -6.62 -10.53
CA LEU A 3 -8.66 -6.49 -10.43
C LEU A 3 -8.05 -6.67 -11.82
N ARG A 4 -7.10 -5.81 -12.14
CA ARG A 4 -6.36 -5.93 -13.41
C ARG A 4 -4.88 -5.58 -13.20
N PRO A 5 -4.00 -6.02 -14.12
CA PRO A 5 -2.60 -5.64 -14.05
C PRO A 5 -2.40 -4.13 -14.16
N TYR A 6 -1.35 -3.66 -13.52
CA TYR A 6 -0.88 -2.27 -13.62
C TYR A 6 -0.44 -1.96 -15.06
N ARG A 7 -0.68 -0.71 -15.48
CA ARG A 7 -0.20 -0.14 -16.74
C ARG A 7 0.51 1.17 -16.45
N THR A 8 1.52 1.51 -17.24
CA THR A 8 2.29 2.75 -17.07
C THR A 8 1.39 4.01 -16.99
N GLN A 9 0.34 4.06 -17.79
CA GLN A 9 -0.59 5.19 -17.80
C GLN A 9 -1.40 5.33 -16.50
N ASP A 10 -1.42 4.31 -15.65
CA ASP A 10 -2.09 4.38 -14.33
C ASP A 10 -1.27 5.18 -13.32
N CYS A 11 0.04 5.33 -13.52
CA CYS A 11 0.94 5.81 -12.48
C CYS A 11 0.53 7.16 -11.87
N PRO A 12 0.16 8.19 -12.64
CA PRO A 12 -0.29 9.44 -12.03
C PRO A 12 -1.53 9.28 -11.15
N ALA A 13 -2.49 8.44 -11.57
CA ALA A 13 -3.70 8.19 -10.78
C ALA A 13 -3.37 7.46 -9.48
N LEU A 14 -2.45 6.50 -9.51
CA LEU A 14 -2.02 5.77 -8.31
C LEU A 14 -1.26 6.69 -7.34
N ALA A 15 -0.44 7.59 -7.85
CA ALA A 15 0.24 8.59 -7.03
C ALA A 15 -0.75 9.52 -6.32
N GLY A 16 -1.79 9.95 -7.03
CA GLY A 16 -2.87 10.74 -6.44
C GLY A 16 -3.66 9.98 -5.39
N LEU A 17 -3.97 8.73 -5.66
CA LEU A 17 -4.68 7.84 -4.71
C LEU A 17 -3.84 7.63 -3.44
N PHE A 18 -2.54 7.41 -3.58
CA PHE A 18 -1.61 7.30 -2.47
C PHE A 18 -1.65 8.55 -1.58
N TYR A 19 -1.49 9.74 -2.21
CA TYR A 19 -1.53 11.01 -1.48
C TYR A 19 -2.85 11.18 -0.72
N ASP A 20 -3.96 11.00 -1.40
CA ASP A 20 -5.28 11.20 -0.81
C ASP A 20 -5.55 10.20 0.33
N THR A 21 -5.15 8.94 0.16
CA THR A 21 -5.35 7.91 1.18
C THR A 21 -4.52 8.19 2.42
N VAL A 22 -3.25 8.56 2.25
CA VAL A 22 -2.38 8.91 3.39
C VAL A 22 -2.97 10.08 4.16
N HIS A 23 -3.39 11.14 3.46
CA HIS A 23 -3.87 12.37 4.10
C HIS A 23 -5.30 12.28 4.64
N THR A 24 -6.03 11.20 4.37
CA THR A 24 -7.39 10.98 4.88
C THR A 24 -7.47 9.78 5.82
N VAL A 25 -7.20 8.59 5.34
CA VAL A 25 -7.33 7.35 6.12
C VAL A 25 -6.26 7.25 7.20
N ASN A 26 -4.99 7.53 6.85
CA ASN A 26 -3.89 7.44 7.78
C ASN A 26 -3.82 8.64 8.75
N ALA A 27 -4.53 9.71 8.46
CA ALA A 27 -4.59 10.90 9.34
C ALA A 27 -5.12 10.59 10.74
N ARG A 28 -5.82 9.48 10.90
CA ARG A 28 -6.28 9.00 12.20
C ARG A 28 -5.13 8.68 13.15
N ASP A 29 -4.00 8.20 12.63
CA ASP A 29 -2.91 7.64 13.42
C ASP A 29 -1.59 8.38 13.29
N TYR A 30 -1.53 9.43 12.48
CA TYR A 30 -0.32 10.21 12.23
C TYR A 30 -0.61 11.71 12.26
N THR A 31 0.39 12.48 12.65
CA THR A 31 0.27 13.95 12.71
C THR A 31 0.39 14.58 11.32
N PRO A 32 -0.12 15.82 11.12
CA PRO A 32 0.05 16.50 9.83
C PRO A 32 1.49 16.56 9.33
N PRO A 33 2.51 16.90 10.14
CA PRO A 33 3.90 16.85 9.66
C PRO A 33 4.34 15.46 9.20
N GLN A 34 3.88 14.40 9.89
CA GLN A 34 4.19 13.02 9.49
C GLN A 34 3.53 12.67 8.14
N LEU A 35 2.28 13.06 7.93
CA LEU A 35 1.58 12.82 6.68
C LEU A 35 2.26 13.56 5.52
N ASP A 36 2.68 14.79 5.72
CA ASP A 36 3.38 15.58 4.69
C ASP A 36 4.76 14.98 4.37
N ALA A 37 5.46 14.44 5.37
CA ALA A 37 6.74 13.78 5.14
C ALA A 37 6.59 12.45 4.40
N TRP A 38 5.50 11.73 4.66
CA TRP A 38 5.20 10.44 4.02
C TRP A 38 4.73 10.62 2.58
N ALA A 39 3.80 11.55 2.35
CA ALA A 39 3.23 11.81 1.04
C ALA A 39 3.14 13.32 0.82
N ASP A 40 4.17 13.87 0.17
CA ASP A 40 4.30 15.33 -0.02
C ASP A 40 3.59 15.84 -1.28
N GLY A 41 2.96 14.95 -2.05
CA GLY A 41 2.29 15.32 -3.30
C GLY A 41 3.21 15.38 -4.52
N HIS A 42 4.48 15.05 -4.36
CA HIS A 42 5.49 15.16 -5.42
C HIS A 42 6.29 13.87 -5.56
N VAL A 43 5.61 12.74 -5.88
CA VAL A 43 6.31 11.50 -6.13
C VAL A 43 7.11 11.58 -7.44
N ASP A 44 8.25 10.88 -7.47
CA ASP A 44 8.99 10.66 -8.71
C ASP A 44 8.24 9.61 -9.53
N LEU A 45 7.45 10.08 -10.51
CA LEU A 45 6.61 9.20 -11.31
C LEU A 45 7.43 8.19 -12.11
N ALA A 46 8.61 8.58 -12.60
CA ALA A 46 9.46 7.64 -13.36
C ALA A 46 9.97 6.51 -12.46
N ALA A 47 10.37 6.83 -11.23
CA ALA A 47 10.82 5.84 -10.26
C ALA A 47 9.66 4.94 -9.81
N TRP A 48 8.47 5.49 -9.59
CA TRP A 48 7.28 4.73 -9.25
C TRP A 48 6.87 3.77 -10.37
N ASP A 49 6.85 4.25 -11.61
CA ASP A 49 6.50 3.41 -12.75
C ASP A 49 7.49 2.25 -12.90
N ARG A 50 8.77 2.52 -12.74
CA ARG A 50 9.81 1.47 -12.81
C ARG A 50 9.59 0.41 -11.74
N SER A 51 9.35 0.84 -10.50
CA SER A 51 9.09 -0.06 -9.36
C SER A 51 7.82 -0.89 -9.58
N LEU A 52 6.72 -0.24 -9.97
CA LEU A 52 5.45 -0.92 -10.22
C LEU A 52 5.54 -1.89 -11.39
N SER A 53 6.32 -1.55 -12.43
CA SER A 53 6.50 -2.42 -13.60
C SER A 53 7.38 -3.64 -13.28
N GLU A 54 8.31 -3.51 -12.35
CA GLU A 54 9.17 -4.62 -11.93
C GLU A 54 8.49 -5.55 -10.93
N HIS A 55 7.53 -5.06 -10.17
CA HIS A 55 6.77 -5.86 -9.21
C HIS A 55 5.55 -6.48 -9.87
N HIS A 56 4.96 -7.47 -9.18
CA HIS A 56 3.59 -7.90 -9.49
C HIS A 56 2.64 -6.85 -8.93
N SER A 57 2.04 -6.07 -9.81
CA SER A 57 1.26 -4.89 -9.43
C SER A 57 -0.15 -5.01 -9.97
N LEU A 58 -1.14 -4.83 -9.10
CA LEU A 58 -2.56 -4.95 -9.42
C LEU A 58 -3.30 -3.66 -9.10
N VAL A 59 -4.27 -3.35 -9.93
CA VAL A 59 -5.16 -2.18 -9.79
C VAL A 59 -6.58 -2.67 -9.61
N ALA A 60 -7.27 -2.13 -8.61
CA ALA A 60 -8.69 -2.41 -8.36
C ALA A 60 -9.54 -1.32 -9.00
N VAL A 61 -10.53 -1.73 -9.79
CA VAL A 61 -11.43 -0.83 -10.51
C VAL A 61 -12.86 -1.14 -10.10
N TRP A 62 -13.64 -0.11 -9.78
CA TRP A 62 -15.05 -0.21 -9.40
C TRP A 62 -15.83 0.79 -10.25
N ASP A 63 -16.74 0.27 -11.10
CA ASP A 63 -17.53 1.11 -12.02
C ASP A 63 -16.66 2.08 -12.84
N GLY A 64 -15.52 1.59 -13.36
CA GLY A 64 -14.62 2.38 -14.18
C GLY A 64 -13.69 3.31 -13.41
N VAL A 65 -13.76 3.33 -12.08
CA VAL A 65 -12.94 4.18 -11.23
C VAL A 65 -11.86 3.34 -10.55
N ILE A 66 -10.61 3.82 -10.56
CA ILE A 66 -9.53 3.20 -9.81
C ILE A 66 -9.76 3.49 -8.31
N VAL A 67 -9.93 2.43 -7.53
CA VAL A 67 -10.28 2.53 -6.10
C VAL A 67 -9.22 1.92 -5.18
N GLY A 68 -8.21 1.29 -5.74
CA GLY A 68 -7.13 0.71 -4.94
C GLY A 68 -6.02 0.14 -5.80
N PHE A 69 -4.88 -0.12 -5.18
CA PHE A 69 -3.77 -0.82 -5.83
C PHE A 69 -2.86 -1.43 -4.78
N GLY A 70 -2.07 -2.40 -5.23
CA GLY A 70 -1.02 -3.00 -4.42
C GLY A 70 0.04 -3.62 -5.30
N ASP A 71 1.25 -3.75 -4.77
CA ASP A 71 2.34 -4.40 -5.48
C ASP A 71 3.22 -5.22 -4.56
N MET A 72 3.69 -6.35 -5.09
CA MET A 72 4.52 -7.30 -4.37
C MET A 72 5.78 -7.60 -5.18
N ALA A 73 6.93 -7.52 -4.51
CA ALA A 73 8.20 -7.90 -5.08
C ALA A 73 8.30 -9.43 -5.19
N SER A 74 9.22 -9.92 -6.02
CA SER A 74 9.39 -11.36 -6.26
C SER A 74 9.79 -12.15 -5.02
N ASP A 75 10.34 -11.48 -4.00
CA ASP A 75 10.72 -12.11 -2.72
C ASP A 75 9.58 -12.16 -1.69
N GLY A 76 8.37 -11.78 -2.07
CA GLY A 76 7.21 -11.78 -1.19
C GLY A 76 7.02 -10.52 -0.37
N TYR A 77 7.78 -9.46 -0.64
CA TYR A 77 7.61 -8.17 0.04
C TYR A 77 6.45 -7.39 -0.57
N LEU A 78 5.40 -7.17 0.21
CA LEU A 78 4.28 -6.30 -0.17
C LEU A 78 4.70 -4.85 0.08
N ASP A 79 4.94 -4.11 -0.99
CA ASP A 79 5.50 -2.76 -0.92
C ASP A 79 4.43 -1.70 -0.71
N ARG A 80 3.36 -1.71 -1.51
CA ARG A 80 2.27 -0.73 -1.44
C ARG A 80 0.92 -1.43 -1.38
N LEU A 81 0.02 -0.85 -0.60
CA LEU A 81 -1.38 -1.27 -0.55
C LEU A 81 -2.22 -0.08 -0.11
N TYR A 82 -2.98 0.50 -1.02
CA TYR A 82 -3.80 1.68 -0.76
C TYR A 82 -5.18 1.50 -1.36
N VAL A 83 -6.20 1.84 -0.57
CA VAL A 83 -7.62 1.78 -0.97
C VAL A 83 -8.25 3.14 -0.74
N HIS A 84 -8.97 3.63 -1.74
CA HIS A 84 -9.66 4.92 -1.72
C HIS A 84 -10.52 5.09 -0.47
N LYS A 85 -10.48 6.29 0.12
CA LYS A 85 -11.17 6.59 1.38
C LYS A 85 -12.66 6.27 1.38
N ASP A 86 -13.33 6.45 0.25
CA ASP A 86 -14.77 6.21 0.11
C ASP A 86 -15.11 4.75 -0.19
N TYR A 87 -14.11 3.89 -0.34
CA TYR A 87 -14.28 2.47 -0.67
C TYR A 87 -13.70 1.55 0.41
N GLN A 88 -13.40 2.09 1.59
CA GLN A 88 -12.94 1.30 2.74
C GLN A 88 -14.03 0.32 3.19
N GLY A 89 -13.62 -0.81 3.75
CA GLY A 89 -14.55 -1.79 4.31
C GLY A 89 -15.36 -2.59 3.28
N ARG A 90 -14.94 -2.61 2.02
CA ARG A 90 -15.63 -3.33 0.94
C ARG A 90 -14.86 -4.55 0.44
N GLY A 91 -13.80 -4.97 1.15
CA GLY A 91 -13.03 -6.15 0.77
C GLY A 91 -12.01 -5.93 -0.33
N ILE A 92 -11.74 -4.69 -0.72
CA ILE A 92 -10.79 -4.39 -1.82
C ILE A 92 -9.36 -4.76 -1.43
N ALA A 93 -8.91 -4.35 -0.23
CA ALA A 93 -7.58 -4.70 0.25
C ALA A 93 -7.41 -6.21 0.37
N THR A 94 -8.42 -6.91 0.86
CA THR A 94 -8.44 -8.37 0.95
C THR A 94 -8.28 -9.02 -0.43
N ALA A 95 -9.03 -8.54 -1.42
CA ALA A 95 -8.96 -9.08 -2.78
C ALA A 95 -7.58 -8.84 -3.40
N LEU A 96 -7.01 -7.66 -3.21
CA LEU A 96 -5.67 -7.35 -3.70
C LEU A 96 -4.61 -8.26 -3.07
N CYS A 97 -4.63 -8.41 -1.74
CA CYS A 97 -3.69 -9.26 -1.04
C CYS A 97 -3.86 -10.74 -1.40
N ASP A 98 -5.09 -11.22 -1.53
CA ASP A 98 -5.34 -12.62 -1.95
C ASP A 98 -4.70 -12.89 -3.31
N ALA A 99 -4.91 -12.01 -4.28
CA ALA A 99 -4.37 -12.18 -5.63
C ALA A 99 -2.84 -12.09 -5.64
N LEU A 100 -2.26 -11.15 -4.92
CA LEU A 100 -0.81 -10.98 -4.85
C LEU A 100 -0.14 -12.17 -4.16
N GLU A 101 -0.70 -12.65 -3.05
CA GLU A 101 -0.15 -13.80 -2.31
C GLU A 101 -0.27 -15.09 -3.11
N GLN A 102 -1.36 -15.29 -3.86
CA GLN A 102 -1.53 -16.48 -4.68
C GLN A 102 -0.52 -16.56 -5.82
N ALA A 103 0.01 -15.45 -6.28
CA ALA A 103 0.94 -15.40 -7.40
C ALA A 103 2.39 -15.62 -7.00
N ALA A 104 2.71 -15.70 -5.72
CA ALA A 104 4.07 -15.86 -5.23
C ALA A 104 4.11 -16.80 -4.02
N PRO A 105 5.17 -17.60 -3.86
CA PRO A 105 5.31 -18.42 -2.64
C PRO A 105 5.62 -17.52 -1.44
N GLY A 106 5.14 -17.96 -0.25
CA GLY A 106 5.54 -17.33 1.01
C GLY A 106 7.00 -17.63 1.38
N PRO A 107 7.52 -17.07 2.47
CA PRO A 107 6.81 -16.15 3.36
C PRO A 107 6.59 -14.77 2.75
N TYR A 108 5.59 -14.05 3.29
CA TYR A 108 5.26 -12.69 2.86
C TYR A 108 5.64 -11.71 3.96
N THR A 109 6.18 -10.56 3.57
CA THR A 109 6.56 -9.50 4.50
C THR A 109 5.96 -8.17 4.06
N THR A 110 5.76 -7.27 5.01
CA THR A 110 5.33 -5.90 4.72
C THR A 110 5.77 -4.97 5.84
N HIS A 111 5.87 -3.68 5.55
CA HIS A 111 6.05 -2.64 6.55
C HIS A 111 4.70 -1.94 6.72
N ALA A 112 3.92 -2.39 7.71
CA ALA A 112 2.56 -1.90 7.91
C ALA A 112 2.54 -0.62 8.71
N SER A 113 1.71 0.34 8.27
CA SER A 113 1.41 1.52 9.07
C SER A 113 0.66 1.13 10.35
N ILE A 114 0.59 2.06 11.31
CA ILE A 114 -0.25 1.90 12.51
C ILE A 114 -1.68 1.61 12.08
N THR A 115 -2.17 2.32 11.07
CA THR A 115 -3.54 2.20 10.55
C THR A 115 -3.81 0.82 9.94
N ALA A 116 -2.85 0.29 9.19
CA ALA A 116 -3.01 -0.96 8.44
C ALA A 116 -2.71 -2.21 9.28
N ARG A 117 -2.02 -2.07 10.40
CA ARG A 117 -1.64 -3.21 11.25
C ARG A 117 -2.80 -4.15 11.58
N PRO A 118 -3.99 -3.66 12.03
CA PRO A 118 -5.10 -4.57 12.35
C PRO A 118 -5.54 -5.41 11.14
N PHE A 119 -5.55 -4.81 9.95
CA PHE A 119 -5.89 -5.53 8.72
C PHE A 119 -4.94 -6.70 8.48
N PHE A 120 -3.63 -6.47 8.62
CA PHE A 120 -2.64 -7.52 8.41
C PHE A 120 -2.69 -8.58 9.50
N GLU A 121 -2.93 -8.20 10.75
CA GLU A 121 -3.10 -9.17 11.84
C GLU A 121 -4.28 -10.10 11.56
N HIS A 122 -5.40 -9.57 11.07
CA HIS A 122 -6.55 -10.38 10.68
C HIS A 122 -6.25 -11.34 9.53
N ARG A 123 -5.30 -11.00 8.67
CA ARG A 123 -4.85 -11.89 7.57
C ARG A 123 -3.87 -12.96 8.00
N GLY A 124 -3.43 -12.96 9.25
CA GLY A 124 -2.45 -13.93 9.74
C GLY A 124 -1.01 -13.44 9.71
N TYR A 125 -0.78 -12.15 9.44
CA TYR A 125 0.54 -11.55 9.61
C TYR A 125 0.78 -11.31 11.11
N ARG A 126 2.03 -11.48 11.54
CA ARG A 126 2.45 -11.16 12.90
C ARG A 126 3.48 -10.05 12.90
N VAL A 127 3.50 -9.25 13.95
CA VAL A 127 4.50 -8.21 14.13
C VAL A 127 5.83 -8.87 14.46
N VAL A 128 6.85 -8.62 13.63
CA VAL A 128 8.23 -9.02 13.89
C VAL A 128 8.91 -7.97 14.75
N ARG A 129 8.72 -6.70 14.44
CA ARG A 129 9.22 -5.59 15.26
C ARG A 129 8.51 -4.28 14.89
N GLU A 130 8.46 -3.38 15.87
CA GLU A 130 8.12 -1.98 15.63
C GLU A 130 9.38 -1.25 15.21
N GLN A 131 9.25 -0.28 14.31
CA GLN A 131 10.39 0.54 13.88
C GLN A 131 9.99 2.00 13.69
N GLN A 132 11.00 2.86 13.76
CA GLN A 132 10.86 4.26 13.40
C GLN A 132 11.60 4.47 12.10
N VAL A 133 10.90 5.01 11.10
CA VAL A 133 11.50 5.33 9.81
C VAL A 133 11.55 6.84 9.64
N GLU A 134 12.68 7.35 9.16
CA GLU A 134 12.85 8.77 8.92
C GLU A 134 12.45 9.11 7.49
N ARG A 135 11.59 10.14 7.38
CA ARG A 135 11.21 10.74 6.09
C ARG A 135 11.34 12.24 6.24
N LYS A 136 12.24 12.88 5.46
CA LYS A 136 12.44 14.33 5.49
C LYS A 136 12.67 14.88 6.90
N GLY A 137 13.45 14.16 7.70
CA GLY A 137 13.75 14.54 9.07
C GLY A 137 12.65 14.24 10.09
N ILE A 138 11.53 13.65 9.68
CA ILE A 138 10.40 13.31 10.55
C ILE A 138 10.36 11.80 10.76
N LEU A 139 10.18 11.39 12.02
CA LEU A 139 10.08 9.97 12.36
C LEU A 139 8.63 9.49 12.27
N LEU A 140 8.42 8.35 11.60
CA LEU A 140 7.14 7.69 11.52
C LEU A 140 7.27 6.28 12.08
N THR A 141 6.30 5.90 12.92
CA THR A 141 6.22 4.52 13.43
C THR A 141 5.55 3.63 12.41
N ASN A 142 6.16 2.47 12.14
CA ASN A 142 5.48 1.38 11.43
C ASN A 142 5.93 0.04 12.00
N PHE A 143 5.41 -1.05 11.42
CA PHE A 143 5.64 -2.39 11.93
C PHE A 143 6.12 -3.30 10.81
N VAL A 144 7.24 -3.99 11.03
CA VAL A 144 7.65 -5.08 10.15
C VAL A 144 6.77 -6.29 10.51
N MET A 145 6.03 -6.79 9.53
CA MET A 145 5.10 -7.91 9.72
C MET A 145 5.39 -9.03 8.73
N GLN A 146 5.09 -10.25 9.13
CA GLN A 146 5.38 -11.44 8.34
C GLN A 146 4.24 -12.45 8.44
N LYS A 147 3.96 -13.10 7.32
CA LYS A 147 3.04 -14.24 7.20
C LYS A 147 3.75 -15.36 6.47
N ASP A 148 3.71 -16.55 7.04
CA ASP A 148 4.32 -17.76 6.44
C ASP A 148 3.46 -18.36 5.33
#